data_42c6cc10092c125182a49e21a0499aee
#
_entry.id   42c6cc10092c125182a49e21a0499aee
#
_cell.length_a   1.000
_cell.length_b   1.000
_cell.length_c   1.000
_cell.angle_alpha   90.00
_cell.angle_beta   90.00
_cell.angle_gamma   90.00
#
_symmetry.space_group_name_H-M   'P 1'
#
loop_
_entity.id
_entity.type
_entity.pdbx_description
1 polymer ?
#
loop_
_entity_poly.entity_id
_entity_poly.type
_entity_poly.pdbx_seq_one_letter_code
_entity_poly.pdbx_strand_id
1 'polypeptide(L)'
;MVMMSAKEASTLWGISTRRVTTLCSAGKIPGASKENGSWQIPANAEKPADARVRTGAYKKSAMPAHLPLPVGISDYRLASTEYYYVDKTLMIKDFLEQRPMVSLFTRPRRFGKTLNMDMLRVFFEKTEEDTSKYFTNKAIWACGQKYRDYQGKYPVIFLTFKDVKRNTWEETYAHLTRLIGEEYLRHADLADSPACNDFEKAVYQRIVSSPADSTDYISSLKTLSSMLHKHYNCPAVIIIDEYDTPIQQGHLMGFYDDAVSFMRGLFSGGLKDNRSLAFGFLTGILRVAKESIFSGLNNLVVNSVLDKKYNTYFGFTADEVA
;
A
#
# COMPACT_ATOMS: atom_id res chain seq x y z
N MET A 1 -32.51 22.84 -39.65
CA MET A 1 -31.88 22.73 -38.31
C MET A 1 -30.43 23.05 -38.51
N VAL A 2 -29.83 23.94 -37.69
CA VAL A 2 -28.41 24.28 -37.83
C VAL A 2 -27.59 23.09 -37.27
N MET A 3 -26.62 22.62 -38.06
CA MET A 3 -25.75 21.49 -37.69
C MET A 3 -24.33 22.00 -37.51
N MET A 4 -23.61 21.38 -36.62
CA MET A 4 -22.18 21.65 -36.38
C MET A 4 -21.33 20.39 -36.60
N SER A 5 -20.09 20.57 -36.96
CA SER A 5 -19.13 19.48 -37.12
C SER A 5 -18.63 18.92 -35.80
N ALA A 6 -18.05 17.72 -35.78
CA ALA A 6 -17.43 17.14 -34.58
C ALA A 6 -16.27 18.00 -34.02
N LYS A 7 -15.61 18.81 -34.88
CA LYS A 7 -14.55 19.75 -34.48
C LYS A 7 -15.15 20.96 -33.72
N GLU A 8 -16.25 21.53 -34.22
CA GLU A 8 -16.95 22.64 -33.55
C GLU A 8 -17.54 22.19 -32.21
N ALA A 9 -18.17 20.99 -32.16
CA ALA A 9 -18.67 20.40 -30.94
C ALA A 9 -17.56 20.13 -29.92
N SER A 10 -16.37 19.72 -30.39
CA SER A 10 -15.22 19.50 -29.48
C SER A 10 -14.75 20.79 -28.81
N THR A 11 -14.72 21.89 -29.56
CA THR A 11 -14.40 23.22 -29.02
C THR A 11 -15.47 23.72 -28.04
N LEU A 12 -16.74 23.59 -28.42
CA LEU A 12 -17.86 24.03 -27.57
C LEU A 12 -17.96 23.25 -26.25
N TRP A 13 -17.71 21.94 -26.28
CA TRP A 13 -17.84 21.06 -25.11
C TRP A 13 -16.56 20.86 -24.31
N GLY A 14 -15.40 21.38 -24.81
CA GLY A 14 -14.09 21.25 -24.15
C GLY A 14 -13.61 19.79 -24.04
N ILE A 15 -13.86 18.97 -25.09
CA ILE A 15 -13.43 17.57 -25.18
C ILE A 15 -12.78 17.31 -26.55
N SER A 16 -11.94 16.27 -26.66
CA SER A 16 -11.28 15.96 -27.93
C SER A 16 -12.27 15.56 -29.02
N THR A 17 -11.97 15.89 -30.27
CA THR A 17 -12.78 15.51 -31.46
C THR A 17 -12.97 13.98 -31.52
N ARG A 18 -11.96 13.19 -31.15
CA ARG A 18 -12.07 11.72 -31.02
C ARG A 18 -13.15 11.31 -30.00
N ARG A 19 -13.26 12.02 -28.90
CA ARG A 19 -14.31 11.75 -27.89
C ARG A 19 -15.69 12.06 -28.42
N VAL A 20 -15.85 13.17 -29.13
CA VAL A 20 -17.13 13.54 -29.79
C VAL A 20 -17.56 12.45 -30.77
N THR A 21 -16.66 12.00 -31.67
CA THR A 21 -16.97 10.94 -32.64
C THR A 21 -17.33 9.62 -31.96
N THR A 22 -16.68 9.28 -30.83
CA THR A 22 -17.05 8.09 -30.04
C THR A 22 -18.45 8.21 -29.44
N LEU A 23 -18.84 9.39 -28.95
CA LEU A 23 -20.18 9.64 -28.41
C LEU A 23 -21.27 9.58 -29.50
N CYS A 24 -20.97 10.09 -30.70
CA CYS A 24 -21.84 9.96 -31.88
C CYS A 24 -22.02 8.50 -32.27
N SER A 25 -20.92 7.74 -32.40
CA SER A 25 -20.97 6.30 -32.77
C SER A 25 -21.69 5.45 -31.72
N ALA A 26 -21.67 5.87 -30.45
CA ALA A 26 -22.39 5.23 -29.35
C ALA A 26 -23.85 5.65 -29.20
N GLY A 27 -24.38 6.49 -30.13
CA GLY A 27 -25.76 6.96 -30.11
C GLY A 27 -26.10 7.88 -28.90
N LYS A 28 -25.07 8.44 -28.25
CA LYS A 28 -25.26 9.27 -27.03
C LYS A 28 -25.57 10.74 -27.31
N ILE A 29 -25.56 11.16 -28.58
CA ILE A 29 -25.90 12.50 -29.01
C ILE A 29 -27.16 12.41 -29.87
N PRO A 30 -28.35 12.79 -29.34
CA PRO A 30 -29.59 12.74 -30.09
C PRO A 30 -29.52 13.61 -31.35
N GLY A 31 -29.96 13.06 -32.48
CA GLY A 31 -30.01 13.79 -33.77
C GLY A 31 -28.67 13.90 -34.50
N ALA A 32 -27.58 13.30 -34.00
CA ALA A 32 -26.33 13.22 -34.72
C ALA A 32 -26.44 12.23 -35.90
N SER A 33 -26.05 12.63 -37.11
CA SER A 33 -26.01 11.82 -38.32
C SER A 33 -24.64 11.83 -38.95
N LYS A 34 -24.33 10.82 -39.79
CA LYS A 34 -23.06 10.76 -40.51
C LYS A 34 -23.33 11.02 -41.97
N GLU A 35 -22.80 12.14 -42.50
CA GLU A 35 -22.94 12.55 -43.90
C GLU A 35 -21.55 12.73 -44.52
N ASN A 36 -21.36 12.17 -45.69
CA ASN A 36 -20.09 12.24 -46.45
C ASN A 36 -18.84 11.89 -45.58
N GLY A 37 -18.97 10.88 -44.73
CA GLY A 37 -17.87 10.45 -43.86
C GLY A 37 -17.67 11.28 -42.59
N SER A 38 -18.37 12.43 -42.42
CA SER A 38 -18.24 13.36 -41.30
C SER A 38 -19.50 13.35 -40.41
N TRP A 39 -19.33 13.52 -39.10
CA TRP A 39 -20.45 13.63 -38.15
C TRP A 39 -21.03 15.03 -38.20
N GLN A 40 -22.36 15.08 -38.39
CA GLN A 40 -23.21 16.27 -38.26
C GLN A 40 -23.98 16.20 -36.95
N ILE A 41 -23.86 17.21 -36.11
CA ILE A 41 -24.41 17.27 -34.76
C ILE A 41 -25.35 18.48 -34.67
N PRO A 42 -26.56 18.36 -34.13
CA PRO A 42 -27.42 19.52 -33.94
C PRO A 42 -26.72 20.60 -33.10
N ALA A 43 -26.75 21.86 -33.54
CA ALA A 43 -26.07 22.96 -32.87
C ALA A 43 -26.61 23.22 -31.43
N ASN A 44 -27.81 22.78 -31.13
CA ASN A 44 -28.45 22.85 -29.82
C ASN A 44 -28.24 21.56 -28.99
N ALA A 45 -27.44 20.58 -29.46
CA ALA A 45 -27.17 19.37 -28.70
C ALA A 45 -26.32 19.70 -27.45
N GLU A 46 -26.78 19.22 -26.31
CA GLU A 46 -26.03 19.33 -25.06
C GLU A 46 -24.94 18.26 -24.98
N LYS A 47 -23.86 18.62 -24.30
CA LYS A 47 -22.78 17.66 -24.01
C LYS A 47 -23.35 16.49 -23.19
N PRO A 48 -23.27 15.23 -23.67
CA PRO A 48 -23.71 14.08 -22.91
C PRO A 48 -23.01 13.99 -21.54
N ALA A 49 -23.78 13.71 -20.49
CA ALA A 49 -23.23 13.53 -19.15
C ALA A 49 -22.20 12.39 -19.15
N ASP A 50 -21.03 12.65 -18.62
CA ASP A 50 -20.02 11.59 -18.45
C ASP A 50 -20.49 10.65 -17.32
N ALA A 51 -20.73 9.38 -17.65
CA ALA A 51 -21.13 8.36 -16.68
C ALA A 51 -20.12 8.21 -15.52
N ARG A 52 -18.86 8.64 -15.73
CA ARG A 52 -17.79 8.65 -14.72
C ARG A 52 -18.02 9.74 -13.65
N VAL A 53 -18.76 10.78 -13.95
CA VAL A 53 -19.05 11.88 -13.01
C VAL A 53 -20.14 11.49 -12.00
N ARG A 54 -20.96 10.47 -12.28
CA ARG A 54 -22.04 10.01 -11.38
C ARG A 54 -21.55 9.37 -10.08
N THR A 55 -20.31 8.94 -10.01
CA THR A 55 -19.75 8.27 -8.81
C THR A 55 -18.91 9.19 -7.93
N GLY A 56 -18.71 10.46 -8.29
CA GLY A 56 -17.86 11.39 -7.52
C GLY A 56 -16.36 11.03 -7.50
N ALA A 57 -15.95 9.96 -8.22
CA ALA A 57 -14.62 9.38 -8.12
C ALA A 57 -13.48 10.20 -8.79
N TYR A 58 -13.83 11.24 -9.60
CA TYR A 58 -12.83 12.09 -10.25
C TYR A 58 -13.33 13.55 -10.37
N LYS A 59 -13.54 14.22 -9.24
CA LYS A 59 -13.29 15.66 -9.26
C LYS A 59 -11.78 15.82 -9.23
N LYS A 60 -11.16 16.23 -10.34
CA LYS A 60 -9.85 16.89 -10.29
C LYS A 60 -10.04 18.08 -9.34
N SER A 61 -9.65 17.95 -8.07
CA SER A 61 -9.40 19.12 -7.25
C SER A 61 -8.35 19.91 -8.04
N ALA A 62 -8.59 21.19 -8.25
CA ALA A 62 -7.59 22.08 -8.85
C ALA A 62 -6.40 22.07 -7.90
N MET A 63 -5.43 21.17 -8.15
CA MET A 63 -4.14 21.20 -7.47
C MET A 63 -3.42 22.47 -7.93
N PRO A 64 -2.71 23.17 -7.04
CA PRO A 64 -1.91 24.33 -7.44
C PRO A 64 -0.97 23.90 -8.57
N ALA A 65 -0.83 24.75 -9.59
CA ALA A 65 -0.25 24.46 -10.90
C ALA A 65 1.22 23.99 -10.90
N HIS A 66 1.88 23.78 -9.75
CA HIS A 66 3.31 23.53 -9.61
C HIS A 66 3.72 22.64 -8.44
N LEU A 67 2.92 21.65 -8.01
CA LEU A 67 3.45 20.70 -7.03
C LEU A 67 4.49 19.80 -7.70
N PRO A 68 5.69 19.63 -7.09
CA PRO A 68 6.71 18.74 -7.63
C PRO A 68 6.26 17.27 -7.57
N LEU A 69 6.82 16.44 -8.46
CA LEU A 69 6.59 14.99 -8.41
C LEU A 69 7.31 14.38 -7.19
N PRO A 70 6.74 13.37 -6.51
CA PRO A 70 7.31 12.75 -5.31
C PRO A 70 8.46 11.78 -5.67
N VAL A 71 9.49 12.27 -6.36
CA VAL A 71 10.64 11.46 -6.78
C VAL A 71 11.50 11.12 -5.56
N GLY A 72 11.61 9.82 -5.23
CA GLY A 72 12.40 9.36 -4.09
C GLY A 72 11.71 9.52 -2.73
N ILE A 73 10.47 10.01 -2.69
CA ILE A 73 9.69 10.17 -1.46
C ILE A 73 9.03 8.84 -1.11
N SER A 74 9.25 8.39 0.12
CA SER A 74 8.63 7.18 0.69
C SER A 74 7.69 7.47 1.86
N ASP A 75 7.69 8.70 2.36
CA ASP A 75 6.77 9.18 3.40
C ASP A 75 5.46 9.62 2.77
N TYR A 76 4.36 8.95 3.13
CA TYR A 76 3.03 9.24 2.60
C TYR A 76 2.48 10.59 3.08
N ARG A 77 2.76 10.98 4.34
CA ARG A 77 2.32 12.26 4.87
C ARG A 77 2.87 13.39 4.01
N LEU A 78 4.17 13.36 3.77
CA LEU A 78 4.87 14.33 2.93
C LEU A 78 4.38 14.26 1.47
N ALA A 79 4.32 13.05 0.88
CA ALA A 79 3.88 12.86 -0.51
C ALA A 79 2.46 13.39 -0.75
N SER A 80 1.55 13.16 0.21
CA SER A 80 0.13 13.51 0.08
C SER A 80 -0.19 14.99 0.30
N THR A 81 0.73 15.75 0.93
CA THR A 81 0.53 17.15 1.31
C THR A 81 1.35 18.12 0.48
N GLU A 82 2.59 17.78 0.12
CA GLU A 82 3.54 18.71 -0.50
C GLU A 82 3.88 18.38 -1.95
N TYR A 83 3.46 17.20 -2.43
CA TYR A 83 3.79 16.73 -3.77
C TYR A 83 2.55 16.41 -4.61
N TYR A 84 2.75 16.32 -5.93
CA TYR A 84 1.73 15.80 -6.84
C TYR A 84 1.57 14.29 -6.62
N TYR A 85 0.67 13.94 -5.69
CA TYR A 85 0.39 12.55 -5.33
C TYR A 85 -0.79 12.01 -6.15
N VAL A 86 -0.54 10.97 -6.94
CA VAL A 86 -1.60 10.21 -7.62
C VAL A 86 -2.26 9.29 -6.59
N ASP A 87 -3.55 9.53 -6.34
CA ASP A 87 -4.28 8.89 -5.26
C ASP A 87 -4.45 7.38 -5.47
N LYS A 88 -3.81 6.60 -4.61
CA LYS A 88 -3.88 5.13 -4.57
C LYS A 88 -4.67 4.61 -3.36
N THR A 89 -5.34 5.48 -2.61
CA THR A 89 -5.99 5.12 -1.34
C THR A 89 -7.16 4.14 -1.49
N LEU A 90 -7.72 3.98 -2.70
CA LEU A 90 -8.72 2.92 -2.96
C LEU A 90 -8.17 1.50 -2.78
N MET A 91 -6.85 1.33 -2.76
CA MET A 91 -6.22 0.07 -2.34
C MET A 91 -6.69 -0.40 -0.96
N ILE A 92 -6.89 0.55 -0.04
CA ILE A 92 -7.39 0.28 1.32
C ILE A 92 -8.82 -0.31 1.26
N LYS A 93 -9.69 0.29 0.44
CA LYS A 93 -11.06 -0.19 0.25
C LYS A 93 -11.07 -1.62 -0.27
N ASP A 94 -10.36 -1.87 -1.37
CA ASP A 94 -10.33 -3.18 -2.02
C ASP A 94 -9.72 -4.26 -1.11
N PHE A 95 -8.76 -3.88 -0.26
CA PHE A 95 -8.24 -4.75 0.79
C PHE A 95 -9.31 -5.06 1.85
N LEU A 96 -9.98 -4.04 2.39
CA LEU A 96 -10.96 -4.20 3.47
C LEU A 96 -12.22 -4.97 3.03
N GLU A 97 -12.56 -4.98 1.74
CA GLU A 97 -13.67 -5.77 1.21
C GLU A 97 -13.37 -7.27 1.19
N GLN A 98 -12.10 -7.67 1.06
CA GLN A 98 -11.70 -9.06 0.96
C GLN A 98 -11.08 -9.63 2.24
N ARG A 99 -10.40 -8.78 3.00
CA ARG A 99 -9.75 -9.08 4.29
C ARG A 99 -8.92 -10.36 4.30
N PRO A 100 -7.98 -10.55 3.35
CA PRO A 100 -7.04 -11.64 3.48
C PRO A 100 -6.18 -11.43 4.73
N MET A 101 -5.86 -12.50 5.45
CA MET A 101 -5.04 -12.39 6.66
C MET A 101 -3.65 -11.87 6.35
N VAL A 102 -3.03 -12.33 5.28
CA VAL A 102 -1.71 -11.88 4.82
C VAL A 102 -1.73 -11.64 3.32
N SER A 103 -1.33 -10.45 2.88
CA SER A 103 -1.21 -10.07 1.47
C SER A 103 0.26 -9.83 1.10
N LEU A 104 0.73 -10.51 0.06
CA LEU A 104 2.03 -10.27 -0.55
C LEU A 104 1.83 -9.56 -1.89
N PHE A 105 2.47 -8.42 -2.06
CA PHE A 105 2.50 -7.66 -3.31
C PHE A 105 3.89 -7.74 -3.94
N THR A 106 3.99 -8.43 -5.07
CA THR A 106 5.25 -8.49 -5.83
C THR A 106 5.19 -7.54 -7.02
N ARG A 107 6.06 -6.52 -7.02
CA ARG A 107 6.12 -5.48 -8.05
C ARG A 107 7.58 -5.12 -8.35
N PRO A 108 7.91 -4.72 -9.58
CA PRO A 108 9.24 -4.23 -9.92
C PRO A 108 9.69 -3.06 -9.03
N ARG A 109 10.98 -2.73 -9.09
CA ARG A 109 11.50 -1.52 -8.44
C ARG A 109 10.83 -0.27 -9.01
N ARG A 110 10.70 0.79 -8.21
CA ARG A 110 10.10 2.09 -8.58
C ARG A 110 8.60 2.07 -8.90
N PHE A 111 7.87 1.04 -8.48
CA PHE A 111 6.42 0.93 -8.64
C PHE A 111 5.64 1.45 -7.41
N GLY A 112 6.24 2.26 -6.55
CA GLY A 112 5.55 2.86 -5.41
C GLY A 112 5.24 1.92 -4.24
N LYS A 113 5.91 0.74 -4.14
CA LYS A 113 5.68 -0.24 -3.06
C LYS A 113 5.80 0.38 -1.67
N THR A 114 6.95 0.96 -1.37
CA THR A 114 7.25 1.58 -0.07
C THR A 114 6.26 2.68 0.29
N LEU A 115 5.93 3.56 -0.68
CA LEU A 115 4.95 4.64 -0.47
C LEU A 115 3.55 4.09 -0.15
N ASN A 116 3.12 3.02 -0.82
CA ASN A 116 1.84 2.37 -0.54
C ASN A 116 1.86 1.66 0.83
N MET A 117 2.98 1.07 1.24
CA MET A 117 3.09 0.47 2.58
C MET A 117 3.05 1.54 3.67
N ASP A 118 3.71 2.66 3.45
CA ASP A 118 3.64 3.80 4.38
C ASP A 118 2.24 4.44 4.42
N MET A 119 1.55 4.51 3.26
CA MET A 119 0.13 4.91 3.22
C MET A 119 -0.75 3.99 4.08
N LEU A 120 -0.57 2.66 3.98
CA LEU A 120 -1.31 1.71 4.82
C LEU A 120 -0.96 1.89 6.30
N ARG A 121 0.33 2.10 6.63
CA ARG A 121 0.76 2.40 8.00
C ARG A 121 0.05 3.65 8.52
N VAL A 122 0.15 4.77 7.82
CA VAL A 122 -0.46 6.05 8.23
C VAL A 122 -1.99 5.94 8.35
N PHE A 123 -2.63 5.09 7.54
CA PHE A 123 -4.08 4.88 7.63
C PHE A 123 -4.48 4.05 8.85
N PHE A 124 -3.83 2.91 9.08
CA PHE A 124 -4.26 2.00 10.14
C PHE A 124 -3.73 2.37 11.53
N GLU A 125 -2.56 3.00 11.59
CA GLU A 125 -1.82 3.20 12.83
C GLU A 125 -2.53 4.11 13.81
N LYS A 126 -2.74 3.60 15.02
CA LYS A 126 -3.18 4.37 16.17
C LYS A 126 -2.02 5.22 16.69
N THR A 127 -2.14 6.52 16.59
CA THR A 127 -1.14 7.50 17.06
C THR A 127 -1.82 8.60 17.86
N GLU A 128 -1.05 9.43 18.55
CA GLU A 128 -1.57 10.65 19.20
C GLU A 128 -1.97 11.71 18.16
N GLU A 129 -1.30 11.71 17.00
CA GLU A 129 -1.62 12.58 15.88
C GLU A 129 -2.90 12.10 15.19
N ASP A 130 -3.83 13.02 14.89
CA ASP A 130 -4.94 12.74 14.00
C ASP A 130 -4.45 12.63 12.55
N THR A 131 -4.20 11.40 12.10
CA THR A 131 -3.74 11.10 10.75
C THR A 131 -4.88 11.11 9.72
N SER A 132 -6.13 11.25 10.12
CA SER A 132 -7.29 11.34 9.21
C SER A 132 -7.15 12.50 8.22
N LYS A 133 -6.50 13.59 8.63
CA LYS A 133 -6.24 14.79 7.79
C LYS A 133 -5.54 14.48 6.48
N TYR A 134 -4.74 13.41 6.40
CA TYR A 134 -4.05 12.99 5.18
C TYR A 134 -4.96 12.24 4.18
N PHE A 135 -6.17 11.87 4.62
CA PHE A 135 -7.12 11.09 3.85
C PHE A 135 -8.42 11.81 3.52
N THR A 136 -8.74 12.91 4.19
CA THR A 136 -10.04 13.62 4.06
C THR A 136 -10.34 14.09 2.64
N ASN A 137 -9.31 14.39 1.83
CA ASN A 137 -9.41 14.79 0.43
C ASN A 137 -9.08 13.64 -0.55
N LYS A 138 -8.95 12.41 -0.07
CA LYS A 138 -8.61 11.23 -0.89
C LYS A 138 -9.85 10.37 -1.16
N ALA A 139 -9.76 9.55 -2.20
CA ALA A 139 -10.85 8.72 -2.68
C ALA A 139 -11.41 7.74 -1.62
N ILE A 140 -10.55 7.22 -0.75
CA ILE A 140 -10.97 6.33 0.35
C ILE A 140 -11.97 7.02 1.29
N TRP A 141 -11.82 8.32 1.53
CA TRP A 141 -12.70 9.05 2.44
C TRP A 141 -14.12 9.18 1.91
N ALA A 142 -14.28 9.26 0.59
CA ALA A 142 -15.58 9.29 -0.07
C ALA A 142 -16.29 7.93 -0.11
N CYS A 143 -15.60 6.83 0.22
CA CYS A 143 -16.16 5.48 0.19
C CYS A 143 -17.15 5.18 1.31
N GLY A 144 -17.22 6.03 2.35
CA GLY A 144 -18.22 5.94 3.43
C GLY A 144 -17.64 5.51 4.77
N GLN A 145 -18.49 5.59 5.80
CA GLN A 145 -18.10 5.45 7.22
C GLN A 145 -17.50 4.08 7.52
N LYS A 146 -18.01 3.01 6.94
CA LYS A 146 -17.53 1.64 7.17
C LYS A 146 -16.01 1.45 6.90
N TYR A 147 -15.40 2.29 6.05
CA TYR A 147 -13.96 2.28 5.80
C TYR A 147 -13.21 3.24 6.72
N ARG A 148 -13.82 4.39 7.03
CA ARG A 148 -13.23 5.38 7.95
C ARG A 148 -13.09 4.82 9.36
N ASP A 149 -13.96 3.89 9.76
CA ASP A 149 -13.93 3.23 11.07
C ASP A 149 -12.64 2.43 11.32
N TYR A 150 -11.88 2.11 10.26
CA TYR A 150 -10.57 1.44 10.37
C TYR A 150 -9.41 2.41 10.54
N GLN A 151 -9.61 3.70 10.25
CA GLN A 151 -8.54 4.69 10.29
C GLN A 151 -8.11 4.96 11.74
N GLY A 152 -6.79 4.88 11.99
CA GLY A 152 -6.21 5.16 13.31
C GLY A 152 -6.61 4.17 14.42
N LYS A 153 -6.95 2.91 14.10
CA LYS A 153 -7.49 1.95 15.06
C LYS A 153 -6.52 0.88 15.54
N TYR A 154 -5.46 0.62 14.80
CA TYR A 154 -4.61 -0.55 15.02
C TYR A 154 -3.22 -0.15 15.51
N PRO A 155 -2.61 -0.88 16.44
CA PRO A 155 -1.16 -0.83 16.58
C PRO A 155 -0.53 -1.42 15.33
N VAL A 156 0.54 -0.79 14.82
CA VAL A 156 1.20 -1.20 13.57
C VAL A 156 2.67 -1.52 13.84
N ILE A 157 3.12 -2.68 13.39
CA ILE A 157 4.53 -3.06 13.30
C ILE A 157 4.96 -2.80 11.86
N PHE A 158 6.00 -1.98 11.67
CA PHE A 158 6.48 -1.59 10.36
C PHE A 158 7.99 -1.86 10.21
N LEU A 159 8.34 -2.82 9.36
CA LEU A 159 9.74 -3.14 9.05
C LEU A 159 10.02 -2.92 7.57
N THR A 160 11.12 -2.27 7.22
CA THR A 160 11.62 -2.20 5.86
C THR A 160 13.03 -2.77 5.77
N PHE A 161 13.23 -3.72 4.86
CA PHE A 161 14.53 -4.36 4.66
C PHE A 161 15.28 -3.82 3.44
N LYS A 162 14.85 -2.69 2.87
CA LYS A 162 15.41 -2.11 1.63
C LYS A 162 16.93 -1.90 1.66
N ASP A 163 17.47 -1.60 2.84
CA ASP A 163 18.88 -1.27 3.03
C ASP A 163 19.70 -2.42 3.64
N VAL A 164 19.09 -3.59 3.83
CA VAL A 164 19.76 -4.80 4.33
C VAL A 164 20.54 -5.47 3.19
N LYS A 165 21.64 -4.83 2.81
CA LYS A 165 22.55 -5.26 1.73
C LYS A 165 23.98 -5.29 2.27
N ARG A 166 24.36 -6.39 2.91
CA ARG A 166 25.68 -6.60 3.50
C ARG A 166 26.40 -7.73 2.79
N ASN A 167 27.69 -7.82 2.98
CA ASN A 167 28.53 -8.80 2.26
C ASN A 167 28.64 -10.14 3.01
N THR A 168 28.35 -10.17 4.30
CA THR A 168 28.39 -11.38 5.13
C THR A 168 27.07 -11.59 5.86
N TRP A 169 26.84 -12.81 6.35
CA TRP A 169 25.68 -13.12 7.15
C TRP A 169 25.70 -12.37 8.49
N GLU A 170 26.85 -12.29 9.15
CA GLU A 170 27.02 -11.63 10.43
C GLU A 170 26.62 -10.16 10.36
N GLU A 171 27.07 -9.44 9.32
CA GLU A 171 26.71 -8.03 9.10
C GLU A 171 25.22 -7.89 8.76
N THR A 172 24.67 -8.82 7.97
CA THR A 172 23.26 -8.85 7.60
C THR A 172 22.38 -9.10 8.82
N TYR A 173 22.74 -10.08 9.63
CA TYR A 173 22.07 -10.42 10.87
C TYR A 173 22.09 -9.26 11.86
N ALA A 174 23.26 -8.65 12.08
CA ALA A 174 23.39 -7.47 12.93
C ALA A 174 22.51 -6.31 12.46
N HIS A 175 22.36 -6.11 11.14
CA HIS A 175 21.46 -5.09 10.60
C HIS A 175 19.97 -5.45 10.80
N LEU A 176 19.60 -6.70 10.56
CA LEU A 176 18.22 -7.18 10.79
C LEU A 176 17.81 -7.04 12.26
N THR A 177 18.66 -7.48 13.18
CA THR A 177 18.39 -7.41 14.62
C THR A 177 18.30 -5.96 15.12
N ARG A 178 19.12 -5.07 14.56
CA ARG A 178 19.05 -3.64 14.84
C ARG A 178 17.70 -3.05 14.38
N LEU A 179 17.23 -3.35 13.17
CA LEU A 179 15.92 -2.87 12.67
C LEU A 179 14.78 -3.39 13.54
N ILE A 180 14.85 -4.63 14.00
CA ILE A 180 13.88 -5.19 14.95
C ILE A 180 13.94 -4.42 16.28
N GLY A 181 15.11 -4.15 16.82
CA GLY A 181 15.28 -3.38 18.05
C GLY A 181 14.73 -1.95 17.94
N GLU A 182 14.99 -1.27 16.80
CA GLU A 182 14.44 0.06 16.51
C GLU A 182 12.91 0.04 16.47
N GLU A 183 12.31 -1.02 15.91
CA GLU A 183 10.85 -1.18 15.92
C GLU A 183 10.28 -1.44 17.32
N TYR A 184 10.96 -2.20 18.15
CA TYR A 184 10.61 -2.36 19.56
C TYR A 184 10.67 -1.02 20.33
N LEU A 185 11.74 -0.23 20.12
CA LEU A 185 11.88 1.10 20.71
C LEU A 185 10.79 2.07 20.27
N ARG A 186 10.25 1.93 19.06
CA ARG A 186 9.12 2.74 18.59
C ARG A 186 7.86 2.52 19.43
N HIS A 187 7.78 1.39 20.12
CA HIS A 187 6.72 1.03 21.05
C HIS A 187 7.23 0.99 22.51
N ALA A 188 7.92 2.05 22.94
CA ALA A 188 8.59 2.11 24.24
C ALA A 188 7.62 2.02 25.43
N ASP A 189 6.37 2.41 25.23
CA ASP A 189 5.26 2.31 26.21
C ASP A 189 4.96 0.86 26.63
N LEU A 190 5.36 -0.13 25.85
CA LEU A 190 5.20 -1.54 26.18
C LEU A 190 6.11 -2.01 27.33
N ALA A 191 7.26 -1.37 27.54
CA ALA A 191 8.22 -1.74 28.57
C ALA A 191 7.59 -1.75 29.98
N ASP A 192 6.74 -0.76 30.24
CA ASP A 192 6.07 -0.57 31.54
C ASP A 192 4.58 -0.95 31.51
N SER A 193 4.10 -1.50 30.41
CA SER A 193 2.68 -1.83 30.25
C SER A 193 2.20 -2.85 31.30
N PRO A 194 1.16 -2.54 32.07
CA PRO A 194 0.60 -3.48 33.04
C PRO A 194 -0.12 -4.67 32.39
N ALA A 195 -0.44 -4.56 31.11
CA ALA A 195 -1.10 -5.62 30.35
C ALA A 195 -0.11 -6.73 29.89
N CYS A 196 1.18 -6.42 29.83
CA CYS A 196 2.24 -7.36 29.45
C CYS A 196 2.76 -8.11 30.68
N ASN A 197 3.03 -9.42 30.50
CA ASN A 197 3.61 -10.23 31.60
C ASN A 197 5.13 -10.05 31.68
N ASP A 198 5.72 -10.53 32.78
CA ASP A 198 7.16 -10.37 33.08
C ASP A 198 8.04 -11.06 32.02
N PHE A 199 7.60 -12.18 31.44
CA PHE A 199 8.35 -12.86 30.38
C PHE A 199 8.42 -12.00 29.11
N GLU A 200 7.31 -11.44 28.68
CA GLU A 200 7.27 -10.55 27.50
C GLU A 200 8.11 -9.29 27.70
N LYS A 201 8.05 -8.70 28.89
CA LYS A 201 8.89 -7.55 29.26
C LYS A 201 10.37 -7.91 29.27
N ALA A 202 10.73 -9.09 29.78
CA ALA A 202 12.11 -9.57 29.75
C ALA A 202 12.63 -9.79 28.33
N VAL A 203 11.82 -10.36 27.43
CA VAL A 203 12.15 -10.48 25.99
C VAL A 203 12.32 -9.10 25.36
N TYR A 204 11.37 -8.18 25.63
CA TYR A 204 11.43 -6.81 25.15
C TYR A 204 12.75 -6.13 25.56
N GLN A 205 13.13 -6.21 26.82
CA GLN A 205 14.37 -5.61 27.34
C GLN A 205 15.62 -6.21 26.68
N ARG A 206 15.68 -7.54 26.47
CA ARG A 206 16.82 -8.17 25.78
C ARG A 206 16.95 -7.68 24.33
N ILE A 207 15.84 -7.59 23.60
CA ILE A 207 15.84 -7.12 22.20
C ILE A 207 16.30 -5.66 22.09
N VAL A 208 15.83 -4.79 23.02
CA VAL A 208 16.17 -3.36 23.01
C VAL A 208 17.60 -3.11 23.49
N SER A 209 18.08 -3.86 24.52
CA SER A 209 19.38 -3.61 25.15
C SER A 209 20.54 -4.27 24.41
N SER A 210 20.27 -5.24 23.53
CA SER A 210 21.25 -6.06 22.77
C SER A 210 22.49 -6.52 23.61
N PRO A 211 22.89 -7.82 23.56
CA PRO A 211 22.45 -8.80 22.59
C PRO A 211 21.33 -9.71 23.14
N ALA A 212 20.19 -9.76 22.45
CA ALA A 212 19.25 -10.87 22.59
C ALA A 212 19.79 -12.11 21.86
N ASP A 213 19.28 -13.29 22.19
CA ASP A 213 19.64 -14.49 21.44
C ASP A 213 18.87 -14.59 20.10
N SER A 214 19.29 -15.51 19.24
CA SER A 214 18.66 -15.70 17.94
C SER A 214 17.18 -16.11 18.04
N THR A 215 16.79 -16.79 19.10
CA THR A 215 15.42 -17.27 19.35
C THR A 215 14.50 -16.09 19.66
N ASP A 216 14.98 -15.13 20.46
CA ASP A 216 14.27 -13.90 20.75
C ASP A 216 13.97 -13.11 19.46
N TYR A 217 14.96 -12.98 18.57
CA TYR A 217 14.77 -12.27 17.29
C TYR A 217 13.86 -13.01 16.32
N ILE A 218 13.97 -14.33 16.22
CA ILE A 218 13.07 -15.16 15.39
C ILE A 218 11.61 -15.05 15.85
N SER A 219 11.39 -14.98 17.17
CA SER A 219 10.06 -14.85 17.76
C SER A 219 9.57 -13.41 17.93
N SER A 220 10.39 -12.42 17.57
CA SER A 220 10.18 -11.00 17.86
C SER A 220 8.85 -10.46 17.36
N LEU A 221 8.46 -10.74 16.10
CA LEU A 221 7.17 -10.29 15.55
C LEU A 221 5.97 -10.85 16.32
N LYS A 222 6.05 -12.11 16.74
CA LYS A 222 5.00 -12.75 17.55
C LYS A 222 4.91 -12.10 18.92
N THR A 223 6.03 -11.91 19.58
CA THR A 223 6.09 -11.31 20.91
C THR A 223 5.61 -9.86 20.89
N LEU A 224 6.12 -9.05 19.97
CA LEU A 224 5.71 -7.64 19.84
C LEU A 224 4.22 -7.50 19.52
N SER A 225 3.69 -8.29 18.58
CA SER A 225 2.26 -8.26 18.26
C SER A 225 1.38 -8.70 19.45
N SER A 226 1.84 -9.67 20.27
CA SER A 226 1.15 -10.11 21.50
C SER A 226 1.11 -8.98 22.51
N MET A 227 2.23 -8.33 22.76
CA MET A 227 2.33 -7.20 23.69
C MET A 227 1.44 -6.03 23.25
N LEU A 228 1.49 -5.66 21.98
CA LEU A 228 0.64 -4.62 21.40
C LEU A 228 -0.85 -4.95 21.51
N HIS A 229 -1.22 -6.20 21.21
CA HIS A 229 -2.62 -6.65 21.33
C HIS A 229 -3.14 -6.52 22.76
N LYS A 230 -2.34 -6.93 23.74
CA LYS A 230 -2.71 -6.80 25.16
C LYS A 230 -2.81 -5.33 25.60
N HIS A 231 -1.81 -4.52 25.21
CA HIS A 231 -1.74 -3.11 25.63
C HIS A 231 -2.88 -2.28 25.04
N TYR A 232 -3.17 -2.43 23.75
CA TYR A 232 -4.21 -1.65 23.07
C TYR A 232 -5.59 -2.34 23.03
N ASN A 233 -5.70 -3.58 23.53
CA ASN A 233 -6.88 -4.45 23.37
C ASN A 233 -7.35 -4.55 21.92
N CYS A 234 -6.39 -4.57 20.99
CA CYS A 234 -6.62 -4.59 19.54
C CYS A 234 -5.46 -5.34 18.85
N PRO A 235 -5.73 -6.33 17.99
CA PRO A 235 -4.68 -7.05 17.29
C PRO A 235 -3.88 -6.12 16.37
N ALA A 236 -2.60 -6.43 16.16
CA ALA A 236 -1.67 -5.60 15.42
C ALA A 236 -1.79 -5.79 13.90
N VAL A 237 -1.50 -4.75 13.14
CA VAL A 237 -1.19 -4.83 11.71
C VAL A 237 0.32 -4.97 11.56
N ILE A 238 0.78 -5.93 10.75
CA ILE A 238 2.21 -6.14 10.46
C ILE A 238 2.46 -5.78 8.99
N ILE A 239 3.36 -4.82 8.76
CA ILE A 239 3.75 -4.36 7.43
C ILE A 239 5.25 -4.59 7.26
N ILE A 240 5.62 -5.33 6.21
CA ILE A 240 7.02 -5.66 5.89
C ILE A 240 7.31 -5.26 4.45
N ASP A 241 8.15 -4.25 4.29
CA ASP A 241 8.56 -3.76 2.98
C ASP A 241 9.90 -4.38 2.54
N GLU A 242 9.98 -4.75 1.25
CA GLU A 242 11.15 -5.39 0.63
C GLU A 242 11.64 -6.65 1.37
N TYR A 243 10.71 -7.55 1.72
CA TYR A 243 10.97 -8.77 2.49
C TYR A 243 12.06 -9.67 1.86
N ASP A 244 12.23 -9.60 0.56
CA ASP A 244 13.13 -10.44 -0.24
C ASP A 244 14.55 -9.87 -0.37
N THR A 245 14.82 -8.65 0.08
CA THR A 245 16.14 -8.01 -0.04
C THR A 245 17.24 -8.78 0.69
N PRO A 246 17.10 -9.22 1.97
CA PRO A 246 18.13 -10.00 2.65
C PRO A 246 18.43 -11.34 1.96
N ILE A 247 17.40 -11.93 1.35
CA ILE A 247 17.48 -13.23 0.68
C ILE A 247 18.18 -13.11 -0.66
N GLN A 248 17.84 -12.06 -1.44
CA GLN A 248 18.54 -11.75 -2.69
C GLN A 248 20.03 -11.50 -2.42
N GLN A 249 20.33 -10.76 -1.36
CA GLN A 249 21.70 -10.49 -0.96
C GLN A 249 22.43 -11.78 -0.53
N GLY A 250 21.75 -12.64 0.25
CA GLY A 250 22.29 -13.95 0.64
C GLY A 250 22.63 -14.84 -0.55
N HIS A 251 21.78 -14.81 -1.59
CA HIS A 251 22.03 -15.53 -2.83
C HIS A 251 23.28 -15.01 -3.56
N LEU A 252 23.45 -13.69 -3.61
CA LEU A 252 24.59 -13.06 -4.28
C LEU A 252 25.91 -13.27 -3.53
N MET A 253 25.87 -13.32 -2.19
CA MET A 253 27.06 -13.33 -1.32
C MET A 253 27.32 -14.69 -0.67
N GLY A 254 26.52 -15.71 -0.94
CA GLY A 254 26.77 -17.09 -0.50
C GLY A 254 26.24 -17.46 0.89
N PHE A 255 25.35 -16.64 1.50
CA PHE A 255 24.70 -16.95 2.79
C PHE A 255 23.18 -17.11 2.67
N TYR A 256 22.72 -17.65 1.54
CA TYR A 256 21.29 -17.80 1.22
C TYR A 256 20.52 -18.60 2.27
N ASP A 257 21.08 -19.73 2.71
CA ASP A 257 20.39 -20.66 3.63
C ASP A 257 20.19 -20.02 5.02
N ASP A 258 21.17 -19.27 5.50
CA ASP A 258 21.07 -18.53 6.76
C ASP A 258 19.99 -17.45 6.70
N ALA A 259 20.00 -16.65 5.62
CA ALA A 259 18.99 -15.62 5.39
C ALA A 259 17.58 -16.21 5.30
N VAL A 260 17.40 -17.29 4.53
CA VAL A 260 16.10 -17.98 4.40
C VAL A 260 15.65 -18.58 5.72
N SER A 261 16.56 -19.20 6.49
CA SER A 261 16.23 -19.81 7.79
C SER A 261 15.73 -18.77 8.77
N PHE A 262 16.45 -17.66 8.91
CA PHE A 262 16.04 -16.56 9.79
C PHE A 262 14.71 -15.93 9.38
N MET A 263 14.58 -15.55 8.09
CA MET A 263 13.35 -14.89 7.59
C MET A 263 12.13 -15.81 7.67
N ARG A 264 12.30 -17.12 7.43
CA ARG A 264 11.24 -18.12 7.60
C ARG A 264 10.75 -18.18 9.04
N GLY A 265 11.67 -18.22 10.00
CA GLY A 265 11.35 -18.24 11.42
C GLY A 265 10.59 -16.99 11.83
N LEU A 266 11.10 -15.81 11.46
CA LEU A 266 10.51 -14.50 11.75
C LEU A 266 9.07 -14.38 11.20
N PHE A 267 8.86 -14.75 9.94
CA PHE A 267 7.54 -14.68 9.30
C PHE A 267 6.58 -15.73 9.83
N SER A 268 7.05 -16.94 10.06
CA SER A 268 6.21 -18.00 10.65
C SER A 268 5.68 -17.57 12.01
N GLY A 269 6.51 -17.00 12.87
CA GLY A 269 6.09 -16.51 14.19
C GLY A 269 5.10 -15.35 14.11
N GLY A 270 5.34 -14.38 13.23
CA GLY A 270 4.52 -13.17 13.12
C GLY A 270 3.23 -13.35 12.35
N LEU A 271 3.22 -14.18 11.30
CA LEU A 271 2.14 -14.20 10.30
C LEU A 271 1.32 -15.49 10.28
N LYS A 272 1.87 -16.62 10.79
CA LYS A 272 1.17 -17.89 10.83
C LYS A 272 0.49 -18.10 12.19
N ASP A 273 -0.79 -18.46 12.18
CA ASP A 273 -1.56 -18.83 13.37
C ASP A 273 -1.40 -17.84 14.56
N ASN A 274 -1.13 -16.57 14.23
CA ASN A 274 -0.94 -15.50 15.21
C ASN A 274 -2.28 -14.85 15.56
N ARG A 275 -2.80 -15.13 16.74
CA ARG A 275 -4.06 -14.55 17.25
C ARG A 275 -4.00 -13.04 17.50
N SER A 276 -2.80 -12.49 17.54
CA SER A 276 -2.56 -11.06 17.72
C SER A 276 -2.35 -10.31 16.39
N LEU A 277 -2.50 -10.99 15.25
CA LEU A 277 -2.44 -10.42 13.91
C LEU A 277 -3.85 -10.02 13.45
N ALA A 278 -4.04 -8.74 13.13
CA ALA A 278 -5.22 -8.25 12.42
C ALA A 278 -5.06 -8.47 10.90
N PHE A 279 -3.98 -7.93 10.33
CA PHE A 279 -3.64 -8.04 8.92
C PHE A 279 -2.12 -8.05 8.74
N GLY A 280 -1.65 -8.76 7.73
CA GLY A 280 -0.26 -8.76 7.29
C GLY A 280 -0.12 -8.22 5.87
N PHE A 281 0.84 -7.31 5.64
CA PHE A 281 1.19 -6.78 4.32
C PHE A 281 2.69 -6.98 4.09
N LEU A 282 3.03 -7.61 2.97
CA LEU A 282 4.42 -7.80 2.55
C LEU A 282 4.60 -7.24 1.14
N THR A 283 5.76 -6.62 0.89
CA THR A 283 6.16 -6.27 -0.47
C THR A 283 7.54 -6.82 -0.81
N GLY A 284 7.73 -7.15 -2.09
CA GLY A 284 9.00 -7.57 -2.66
C GLY A 284 9.03 -7.40 -4.16
N ILE A 285 10.17 -7.75 -4.76
CA ILE A 285 10.33 -7.78 -6.22
C ILE A 285 9.97 -9.16 -6.74
N LEU A 286 10.45 -10.20 -6.08
CA LEU A 286 10.31 -11.60 -6.45
C LEU A 286 9.31 -12.29 -5.52
N ARG A 287 8.61 -13.26 -6.06
CA ARG A 287 8.04 -14.33 -5.27
C ARG A 287 9.16 -15.33 -5.01
N VAL A 288 9.85 -15.21 -3.88
CA VAL A 288 10.76 -16.25 -3.45
C VAL A 288 9.97 -17.56 -3.34
N ALA A 289 10.52 -18.66 -3.83
CA ALA A 289 9.81 -19.93 -3.97
C ALA A 289 9.03 -20.24 -2.67
N LYS A 290 7.74 -20.55 -2.83
CA LYS A 290 6.79 -20.76 -1.72
C LYS A 290 7.32 -21.78 -0.70
N GLU A 291 8.13 -22.72 -1.19
CA GLU A 291 8.73 -23.81 -0.43
C GLU A 291 9.89 -23.39 0.48
N SER A 292 10.51 -22.24 0.26
CA SER A 292 11.65 -21.81 1.07
C SER A 292 11.26 -20.95 2.28
N ILE A 293 10.42 -19.93 2.11
CA ILE A 293 10.14 -18.93 3.16
C ILE A 293 8.69 -19.03 3.66
N PHE A 294 7.76 -19.27 2.75
CA PHE A 294 6.32 -19.28 3.04
C PHE A 294 5.74 -20.70 3.11
N SER A 295 6.58 -21.74 3.20
CA SER A 295 6.14 -23.14 3.20
C SER A 295 5.16 -23.50 4.32
N GLY A 296 5.08 -22.69 5.35
CA GLY A 296 4.13 -22.88 6.43
C GLY A 296 2.95 -21.91 6.43
N LEU A 297 2.92 -20.90 5.54
CA LEU A 297 1.85 -19.89 5.50
C LEU A 297 0.75 -20.31 4.54
N ASN A 298 -0.31 -20.90 5.08
CA ASN A 298 -1.53 -21.25 4.34
C ASN A 298 -2.50 -20.07 4.16
N ASN A 299 -2.28 -18.98 4.88
CA ASN A 299 -3.10 -17.77 4.92
C ASN A 299 -2.56 -16.62 4.06
N LEU A 300 -1.57 -16.87 3.20
CA LEU A 300 -0.93 -15.89 2.32
C LEU A 300 -1.62 -15.79 0.96
N VAL A 301 -2.10 -14.61 0.62
CA VAL A 301 -2.59 -14.26 -0.72
C VAL A 301 -1.51 -13.49 -1.47
N VAL A 302 -1.06 -14.05 -2.59
CA VAL A 302 -0.04 -13.42 -3.44
C VAL A 302 -0.73 -12.61 -4.54
N ASN A 303 -0.35 -11.34 -4.67
CA ASN A 303 -0.83 -10.42 -5.69
C ASN A 303 0.38 -9.98 -6.56
N SER A 304 0.57 -10.67 -7.67
CA SER A 304 1.67 -10.42 -8.61
C SER A 304 1.35 -9.29 -9.58
N VAL A 305 2.35 -8.87 -10.37
CA VAL A 305 2.15 -7.88 -11.43
C VAL A 305 1.24 -8.39 -12.57
N LEU A 306 1.08 -9.72 -12.68
CA LEU A 306 0.22 -10.34 -13.69
C LEU A 306 -1.26 -10.39 -13.28
N ASP A 307 -1.54 -10.16 -12.00
CA ASP A 307 -2.90 -10.17 -11.48
C ASP A 307 -3.59 -8.84 -11.77
N LYS A 308 -4.80 -8.87 -12.32
CA LYS A 308 -5.60 -7.67 -12.58
C LYS A 308 -5.94 -6.90 -11.31
N LYS A 309 -6.05 -7.63 -10.21
CA LYS A 309 -6.32 -7.07 -8.89
C LYS A 309 -5.11 -6.29 -8.40
N TYR A 310 -5.33 -5.13 -7.84
CA TYR A 310 -4.31 -4.20 -7.32
C TYR A 310 -3.28 -3.69 -8.35
N ASN A 311 -3.41 -4.01 -9.66
CA ASN A 311 -2.43 -3.56 -10.65
C ASN A 311 -2.44 -2.04 -10.88
N THR A 312 -3.57 -1.38 -10.65
CA THR A 312 -3.73 0.09 -10.78
C THR A 312 -3.19 0.88 -9.59
N TYR A 313 -2.89 0.22 -8.47
CA TYR A 313 -2.36 0.88 -7.27
C TYR A 313 -0.84 0.97 -7.26
N PHE A 314 -0.16 0.20 -8.09
CA PHE A 314 1.30 0.21 -8.19
C PHE A 314 1.71 0.76 -9.57
N GLY A 315 2.60 1.76 -9.57
CA GLY A 315 2.95 2.50 -10.78
C GLY A 315 1.84 3.48 -11.21
N PHE A 316 1.82 3.83 -12.50
CA PHE A 316 0.85 4.74 -13.10
C PHE A 316 0.10 4.06 -14.23
N THR A 317 -1.19 4.34 -14.34
CA THR A 317 -2.00 3.95 -15.49
C THR A 317 -1.82 4.96 -16.63
N ALA A 318 -2.17 4.57 -17.86
CA ALA A 318 -2.10 5.47 -18.99
C ALA A 318 -2.94 6.75 -18.81
N ASP A 319 -4.10 6.63 -18.13
CA ASP A 319 -4.98 7.78 -17.84
C ASP A 319 -4.39 8.72 -16.76
N GLU A 320 -3.49 8.23 -15.90
CA GLU A 320 -2.81 9.03 -14.87
C GLU A 320 -1.58 9.77 -15.41
N VAL A 321 -1.00 9.30 -16.51
CA VAL A 321 0.17 9.91 -17.17
C VAL A 321 -0.25 10.93 -18.24
N ALA A 322 -1.44 10.78 -18.82
CA ALA A 322 -2.00 11.68 -19.85
C ALA A 322 -2.48 13.00 -19.26
#